data_5a19998ab590c159269167f8b7a65914
#
_entry.id   5a19998ab590c159269167f8b7a65914
#
_cell.length_a   1.000
_cell.length_b   1.000
_cell.length_c   1.000
_cell.angle_alpha   90.00
_cell.angle_beta   90.00
_cell.angle_gamma   90.00
#
_symmetry.space_group_name_H-M   'P 1'
#
loop_
_entity.id
_entity.type
_entity.pdbx_description
1 polymer ?
#
loop_
_entity_poly.entity_id
_entity_poly.type
_entity_poly.pdbx_seq_one_letter_code
_entity_poly.pdbx_strand_id
1 'polypeptide(L)'
;RVHKGDPVKVVVSEIGKAPFDSRIDVMSASINANTRSFTVEAKLPGDPLLRSNQSAVMKILDYKAAQAISVPVNVIQSDEKGKYLFVTETVAGKVIARRRTVEPGQVYEGWQEIKQGLKAGDQIVTDGYQSLYDGQAIRTR
;
A
#
# COMPACT_ATOMS: atom_id res chain seq x y z
N ARG A 1 -2.77 -12.41 -7.60
CA ARG A 1 -2.44 -13.43 -8.61
C ARG A 1 -2.07 -12.71 -9.91
N VAL A 2 -0.89 -12.97 -10.41
CA VAL A 2 -0.34 -12.29 -11.61
C VAL A 2 -0.98 -12.84 -12.88
N HIS A 3 -1.31 -11.96 -13.83
CA HIS A 3 -1.92 -12.32 -15.12
C HIS A 3 -1.25 -11.56 -16.27
N LYS A 4 -1.38 -12.11 -17.48
CA LYS A 4 -1.04 -11.40 -18.71
C LYS A 4 -1.88 -10.12 -18.81
N GLY A 5 -1.23 -9.00 -19.13
CA GLY A 5 -1.85 -7.68 -19.22
C GLY A 5 -1.79 -6.86 -17.92
N ASP A 6 -1.37 -7.45 -16.80
CA ASP A 6 -1.21 -6.69 -15.55
C ASP A 6 -0.19 -5.57 -15.74
N PRO A 7 -0.46 -4.38 -15.17
CA PRO A 7 0.46 -3.26 -15.27
C PRO A 7 1.70 -3.51 -14.42
N VAL A 8 2.84 -3.15 -14.98
CA VAL A 8 4.15 -3.29 -14.32
C VAL A 8 4.94 -2.00 -14.42
N LYS A 9 5.76 -1.75 -13.40
CA LYS A 9 6.80 -0.73 -13.43
C LYS A 9 8.17 -1.40 -13.46
N VAL A 10 8.97 -1.06 -14.45
CA VAL A 10 10.31 -1.62 -14.63
C VAL A 10 11.36 -0.56 -14.29
N VAL A 11 12.21 -0.87 -13.32
CA VAL A 11 13.31 -0.02 -12.87
C VAL A 11 14.61 -0.64 -13.38
N VAL A 12 15.35 0.10 -14.20
CA VAL A 12 16.71 -0.24 -14.61
C VAL A 12 17.66 0.71 -13.88
N SER A 13 18.26 0.21 -12.81
CA SER A 13 19.05 1.04 -11.88
C SER A 13 20.24 1.72 -12.55
N GLU A 14 20.83 1.06 -13.55
CA GLU A 14 22.05 1.52 -14.25
C GLU A 14 21.83 2.80 -15.08
N ILE A 15 20.59 3.08 -15.47
CA ILE A 15 20.31 4.25 -16.34
C ILE A 15 19.77 5.46 -15.57
N GLY A 16 19.47 5.31 -14.27
CA GLY A 16 19.08 6.42 -13.40
C GLY A 16 17.80 7.18 -13.79
N LYS A 17 16.99 6.62 -14.68
CA LYS A 17 15.72 7.19 -15.14
C LYS A 17 14.55 6.76 -14.27
N ALA A 18 13.44 7.49 -14.41
CA ALA A 18 12.17 7.10 -13.84
C ALA A 18 11.75 5.68 -14.31
N PRO A 19 11.00 4.94 -13.49
CA PRO A 19 10.50 3.61 -13.88
C PRO A 19 9.74 3.65 -15.21
N PHE A 20 9.96 2.66 -16.05
CA PHE A 20 9.19 2.47 -17.27
C PHE A 20 7.85 1.82 -16.94
N ASP A 21 6.77 2.40 -17.42
CA ASP A 21 5.45 1.80 -17.34
C ASP A 21 5.27 0.81 -18.49
N SER A 22 4.84 -0.40 -18.18
CA SER A 22 4.61 -1.47 -19.15
C SER A 22 3.48 -2.40 -18.67
N ARG A 23 3.28 -3.49 -19.42
CA ARG A 23 2.34 -4.57 -19.08
C ARG A 23 3.00 -5.91 -19.30
N ILE A 24 2.56 -6.93 -18.55
CA ILE A 24 2.99 -8.30 -18.78
C ILE A 24 2.49 -8.75 -20.17
N ASP A 25 3.41 -9.09 -21.04
CA ASP A 25 3.14 -9.56 -22.40
C ASP A 25 3.13 -11.09 -22.47
N VAL A 26 4.13 -11.71 -21.84
CA VAL A 26 4.27 -13.16 -21.78
C VAL A 26 4.41 -13.62 -20.34
N MET A 27 3.79 -14.74 -20.03
CA MET A 27 3.94 -15.42 -18.75
C MET A 27 4.15 -16.92 -19.01
N SER A 28 5.16 -17.49 -18.37
CA SER A 28 5.41 -18.93 -18.45
C SER A 28 4.23 -19.73 -17.92
N ALA A 29 3.83 -20.77 -18.66
CA ALA A 29 2.76 -21.68 -18.25
C ALA A 29 3.22 -22.67 -17.17
N SER A 30 4.53 -22.84 -16.96
CA SER A 30 5.09 -23.79 -16.01
C SER A 30 5.93 -23.09 -14.94
N ILE A 31 5.91 -23.67 -13.74
CA ILE A 31 6.76 -23.28 -12.63
C ILE A 31 8.02 -24.16 -12.67
N ASN A 32 9.19 -23.56 -12.62
CA ASN A 32 10.44 -24.29 -12.45
C ASN A 32 10.46 -24.90 -11.04
N ALA A 33 10.45 -26.22 -10.96
CA ALA A 33 10.36 -26.95 -9.70
C ALA A 33 11.57 -26.72 -8.76
N ASN A 34 12.76 -26.50 -9.32
CA ASN A 34 13.99 -26.32 -8.56
C ASN A 34 14.07 -24.91 -7.92
N THR A 35 13.69 -23.89 -8.68
CA THR A 35 13.76 -22.49 -8.24
C THR A 35 12.42 -21.98 -7.69
N ARG A 36 11.34 -22.75 -7.85
CA ARG A 36 9.96 -22.37 -7.52
C ARG A 36 9.55 -21.02 -8.12
N SER A 37 10.05 -20.75 -9.32
CA SER A 37 9.83 -19.50 -10.03
C SER A 37 9.18 -19.74 -11.39
N PHE A 38 8.56 -18.72 -11.93
CA PHE A 38 8.06 -18.68 -13.29
C PHE A 38 8.57 -17.41 -13.98
N THR A 39 8.65 -17.42 -15.29
CA THR A 39 9.14 -16.28 -16.07
C THR A 39 7.98 -15.40 -16.52
N VAL A 40 8.16 -14.10 -16.38
CA VAL A 40 7.30 -13.08 -16.95
C VAL A 40 8.11 -12.13 -17.80
N GLU A 41 7.52 -11.68 -18.91
CA GLU A 41 8.16 -10.75 -19.83
C GLU A 41 7.25 -9.54 -20.05
N ALA A 42 7.85 -8.38 -20.14
CA ALA A 42 7.17 -7.13 -20.47
C ALA A 42 7.98 -6.37 -21.51
N LYS A 43 7.31 -5.81 -22.51
CA LYS A 43 7.96 -4.98 -23.52
C LYS A 43 8.21 -3.58 -22.94
N LEU A 44 9.44 -3.12 -23.04
CA LEU A 44 9.79 -1.76 -22.71
C LEU A 44 9.71 -0.87 -23.96
N PRO A 45 9.38 0.42 -23.80
CA PRO A 45 9.52 1.38 -24.89
C PRO A 45 10.99 1.48 -25.30
N GLY A 46 11.23 1.79 -26.57
CA GLY A 46 12.59 1.97 -27.06
C GLY A 46 13.26 3.15 -26.36
N ASP A 47 14.39 2.90 -25.72
CA ASP A 47 15.23 3.93 -25.12
C ASP A 47 16.69 3.65 -25.47
N PRO A 48 17.44 4.63 -25.96
CA PRO A 48 18.84 4.44 -26.40
C PRO A 48 19.80 4.04 -25.27
N LEU A 49 19.39 4.20 -24.02
CA LEU A 49 20.16 3.77 -22.83
C LEU A 49 19.89 2.32 -22.43
N LEU A 50 18.83 1.71 -22.96
CA LEU A 50 18.54 0.30 -22.72
C LEU A 50 19.48 -0.58 -23.55
N ARG A 51 20.16 -1.49 -22.89
CA ARG A 51 21.08 -2.45 -23.51
C ARG A 51 20.71 -3.87 -23.12
N SER A 52 21.05 -4.83 -23.98
CA SER A 52 20.88 -6.23 -23.65
C SER A 52 21.69 -6.62 -22.40
N ASN A 53 21.16 -7.55 -21.61
CA ASN A 53 21.78 -8.07 -20.37
C ASN A 53 21.91 -7.06 -19.21
N GLN A 54 21.20 -5.93 -19.26
CA GLN A 54 21.08 -5.07 -18.08
C GLN A 54 20.16 -5.69 -17.03
N SER A 55 20.50 -5.50 -15.76
CA SER A 55 19.63 -5.91 -14.66
C SER A 55 18.48 -4.95 -14.48
N ALA A 56 17.27 -5.47 -14.32
CA ALA A 56 16.08 -4.68 -14.09
C ALA A 56 15.23 -5.30 -12.97
N VAL A 57 14.52 -4.46 -12.24
CA VAL A 57 13.53 -4.88 -11.26
C VAL A 57 12.14 -4.57 -11.80
N MET A 58 11.33 -5.61 -11.97
CA MET A 58 9.95 -5.48 -12.38
C MET A 58 9.04 -5.50 -11.15
N LYS A 59 8.35 -4.40 -10.89
CA LYS A 59 7.31 -4.31 -9.87
C LYS A 59 5.95 -4.55 -10.51
N ILE A 60 5.29 -5.64 -10.15
CA ILE A 60 3.99 -6.02 -10.70
C ILE A 60 2.91 -5.42 -9.83
N LEU A 61 1.97 -4.71 -10.42
CA LEU A 61 0.81 -4.15 -9.75
C LEU A 61 -0.32 -5.19 -9.78
N ASP A 62 -0.27 -6.15 -8.87
CA ASP A 62 -1.26 -7.24 -8.76
C ASP A 62 -2.52 -6.87 -7.98
N TYR A 63 -2.50 -5.72 -7.34
CA TYR A 63 -3.63 -5.18 -6.57
C TYR A 63 -3.79 -3.68 -6.78
N LYS A 64 -4.99 -3.26 -7.15
CA LYS A 64 -5.42 -1.85 -7.20
C LYS A 64 -6.72 -1.69 -6.43
N ALA A 65 -6.69 -0.91 -5.37
CA ALA A 65 -7.90 -0.37 -4.76
C ALA A 65 -8.03 1.09 -5.19
N ALA A 66 -8.90 1.36 -6.14
CA ALA A 66 -9.03 2.69 -6.77
C ALA A 66 -9.46 3.80 -5.79
N GLN A 67 -9.95 3.44 -4.62
CA GLN A 67 -10.41 4.36 -3.56
C GLN A 67 -10.01 3.85 -2.17
N ALA A 68 -8.85 3.22 -2.06
CA ALA A 68 -8.38 2.72 -0.77
C ALA A 68 -8.04 3.89 0.16
N ILE A 69 -8.65 3.87 1.33
CA ILE A 69 -8.17 4.67 2.46
C ILE A 69 -6.97 3.94 3.03
N SER A 70 -5.85 4.61 3.13
CA SER A 70 -4.64 4.06 3.74
C SER A 70 -4.17 4.93 4.90
N VAL A 71 -3.67 4.27 5.94
CA VAL A 71 -3.16 4.92 7.14
C VAL A 71 -1.76 4.35 7.46
N PRO A 72 -0.89 5.09 8.15
CA PRO A 72 0.38 4.52 8.60
C PRO A 72 0.13 3.27 9.46
N VAL A 73 0.90 2.20 9.25
CA VAL A 73 0.68 0.93 9.94
C VAL A 73 0.82 1.03 11.46
N ASN A 74 1.65 1.96 11.94
CA ASN A 74 1.92 2.18 13.36
C ASN A 74 0.74 2.75 14.15
N VAL A 75 -0.22 3.42 13.51
CA VAL A 75 -1.40 4.00 14.22
C VAL A 75 -2.48 2.98 14.54
N ILE A 76 -2.40 1.80 13.94
CA ILE A 76 -3.36 0.73 14.16
C ILE A 76 -2.98 -0.06 15.40
N GLN A 77 -3.90 -0.11 16.33
CA GLN A 77 -3.80 -0.89 17.55
C GLN A 77 -4.67 -2.14 17.47
N SER A 78 -4.40 -3.09 18.35
CA SER A 78 -5.12 -4.37 18.41
C SER A 78 -5.49 -4.70 19.84
N ASP A 79 -6.73 -5.15 20.04
CA ASP A 79 -7.18 -5.73 21.30
C ASP A 79 -8.02 -6.99 21.07
N GLU A 80 -8.67 -7.49 22.11
CA GLU A 80 -9.54 -8.68 22.03
C GLU A 80 -10.74 -8.51 21.10
N LYS A 81 -11.17 -7.28 20.82
CA LYS A 81 -12.29 -6.96 19.92
C LYS A 81 -11.89 -6.73 18.48
N GLY A 82 -10.57 -6.71 18.20
CA GLY A 82 -10.04 -6.54 16.85
C GLY A 82 -9.11 -5.36 16.68
N LYS A 83 -8.94 -4.90 15.44
CA LYS A 83 -8.06 -3.77 15.12
C LYS A 83 -8.84 -2.46 15.16
N TYR A 84 -8.21 -1.43 15.70
CA TYR A 84 -8.78 -0.09 15.85
C TYR A 84 -7.73 1.00 15.71
N LEU A 85 -8.20 2.21 15.51
CA LEU A 85 -7.38 3.43 15.59
C LEU A 85 -8.21 4.56 16.21
N PHE A 86 -7.56 5.70 16.46
CA PHE A 86 -8.25 6.89 16.96
C PHE A 86 -8.46 7.90 15.84
N VAL A 87 -9.69 8.35 15.70
CA VAL A 87 -10.08 9.49 14.86
C VAL A 87 -10.41 10.69 15.73
N THR A 88 -10.28 11.89 15.18
CA THR A 88 -10.72 13.09 15.88
C THR A 88 -12.19 13.35 15.61
N GLU A 89 -12.90 13.77 16.64
CA GLU A 89 -14.29 14.23 16.53
C GLU A 89 -14.45 15.53 17.32
N THR A 90 -15.21 16.48 16.79
CA THR A 90 -15.50 17.73 17.50
C THR A 90 -16.85 17.63 18.17
N VAL A 91 -16.86 17.66 19.51
CA VAL A 91 -18.07 17.61 20.34
C VAL A 91 -18.09 18.82 21.25
N ALA A 92 -19.16 19.63 21.19
CA ALA A 92 -19.32 20.84 21.97
C ALA A 92 -18.11 21.80 21.92
N GLY A 93 -17.49 21.94 20.74
CA GLY A 93 -16.33 22.82 20.51
C GLY A 93 -15.00 22.27 21.03
N LYS A 94 -14.96 21.03 21.53
CA LYS A 94 -13.74 20.35 21.95
C LYS A 94 -13.42 19.21 20.99
N VAL A 95 -12.14 19.08 20.64
CA VAL A 95 -11.66 17.95 19.86
C VAL A 95 -11.39 16.78 20.79
N ILE A 96 -12.02 15.66 20.51
CA ILE A 96 -11.86 14.42 21.28
C ILE A 96 -11.31 13.30 20.39
N ALA A 97 -10.59 12.37 20.98
CA ALA A 97 -10.19 11.13 20.34
C ALA A 97 -11.34 10.12 20.43
N ARG A 98 -11.78 9.63 19.30
CA ARG A 98 -12.80 8.60 19.24
C ARG A 98 -12.19 7.31 18.71
N ARG A 99 -12.31 6.24 19.48
CA ARG A 99 -11.89 4.92 19.06
C ARG A 99 -12.79 4.41 17.95
N ARG A 100 -12.19 3.94 16.86
CA ARG A 100 -12.91 3.38 15.72
C ARG A 100 -12.33 2.05 15.31
N THR A 101 -13.16 1.00 15.36
CA THR A 101 -12.79 -0.33 14.86
C THR A 101 -12.67 -0.27 13.34
N VAL A 102 -11.62 -0.90 12.80
CA VAL A 102 -11.33 -0.91 11.38
C VAL A 102 -11.05 -2.32 10.89
N GLU A 103 -11.41 -2.57 9.64
CA GLU A 103 -11.02 -3.78 8.93
C GLU A 103 -9.83 -3.49 8.01
N PRO A 104 -8.63 -3.97 8.33
CA PRO A 104 -7.46 -3.74 7.51
C PRO A 104 -7.45 -4.61 6.26
N GLY A 105 -6.89 -4.09 5.19
CA GLY A 105 -6.62 -4.78 3.94
C GLY A 105 -5.13 -5.12 3.77
N GLN A 106 -4.56 -4.74 2.64
CA GLN A 106 -3.15 -4.97 2.31
C GLN A 106 -2.22 -3.95 2.98
N VAL A 107 -0.99 -4.37 3.25
CA VAL A 107 0.09 -3.46 3.69
C VAL A 107 1.03 -3.23 2.51
N TYR A 108 1.37 -1.97 2.27
CA TYR A 108 2.33 -1.59 1.26
C TYR A 108 3.21 -0.41 1.73
N GLU A 109 4.51 -0.58 1.70
CA GLU A 109 5.51 0.46 2.05
C GLU A 109 5.23 1.21 3.37
N GLY A 110 4.77 0.49 4.41
CA GLY A 110 4.46 1.08 5.73
C GLY A 110 3.06 1.70 5.85
N TRP A 111 2.25 1.59 4.82
CA TRP A 111 0.85 2.00 4.80
C TRP A 111 -0.08 0.79 4.84
N GLN A 112 -1.07 0.86 5.70
CA GLN A 112 -2.12 -0.14 5.84
C GLN A 112 -3.38 0.34 5.13
N GLU A 113 -3.87 -0.42 4.18
CA GLU A 113 -5.20 -0.24 3.62
C GLU A 113 -6.27 -0.47 4.70
N ILE A 114 -7.31 0.35 4.69
CA ILE A 114 -8.52 0.17 5.52
C ILE A 114 -9.70 -0.08 4.60
N LYS A 115 -10.26 -1.28 4.69
CA LYS A 115 -11.42 -1.69 3.89
C LYS A 115 -12.73 -1.16 4.46
N GLN A 116 -12.84 -1.14 5.80
CA GLN A 116 -14.03 -0.68 6.50
C GLN A 116 -13.65 0.06 7.78
N GLY A 117 -14.52 0.98 8.21
CA GLY A 117 -14.37 1.71 9.47
C GLY A 117 -13.88 3.14 9.34
N LEU A 118 -13.36 3.55 8.19
CA LEU A 118 -12.98 4.95 7.90
C LEU A 118 -13.72 5.49 6.69
N LYS A 119 -13.83 6.81 6.64
CA LYS A 119 -14.36 7.57 5.51
C LYS A 119 -13.34 8.60 5.04
N ALA A 120 -13.41 8.97 3.77
CA ALA A 120 -12.62 10.08 3.26
C ALA A 120 -12.95 11.37 4.03
N GLY A 121 -11.91 12.05 4.53
CA GLY A 121 -12.04 13.24 5.37
C GLY A 121 -11.95 12.97 6.88
N ASP A 122 -11.99 11.71 7.33
CA ASP A 122 -11.72 11.40 8.74
C ASP A 122 -10.27 11.81 9.08
N GLN A 123 -10.11 12.52 10.19
CA GLN A 123 -8.80 12.89 10.72
C GLN A 123 -8.37 11.84 11.73
N ILE A 124 -7.23 11.22 11.49
CA ILE A 124 -6.66 10.19 12.36
C ILE A 124 -5.61 10.78 13.31
N VAL A 125 -5.52 10.21 14.51
CA VAL A 125 -4.45 10.56 15.46
C VAL A 125 -3.20 9.77 15.10
N THR A 126 -2.13 10.47 14.74
CA THR A 126 -0.87 9.85 14.30
C THR A 126 0.21 9.86 15.35
N ASP A 127 0.05 10.65 16.41
CA ASP A 127 1.02 10.77 17.50
C ASP A 127 0.32 10.73 18.87
N GLY A 128 0.99 10.15 19.87
CA GLY A 128 0.46 10.03 21.24
C GLY A 128 -0.71 9.07 21.42
N TYR A 129 -1.10 8.34 20.40
CA TYR A 129 -2.27 7.45 20.39
C TYR A 129 -2.18 6.28 21.38
N GLN A 130 -0.99 5.91 21.81
CA GLN A 130 -0.76 4.75 22.70
C GLN A 130 -1.33 4.96 24.12
N SER A 131 -1.48 6.21 24.55
CA SER A 131 -1.99 6.57 25.86
C SER A 131 -3.43 7.10 25.82
N LEU A 132 -4.09 7.07 24.66
CA LEU A 132 -5.43 7.57 24.50
C LEU A 132 -6.50 6.55 24.91
N TYR A 133 -7.60 7.06 25.46
CA TYR A 133 -8.83 6.31 25.65
C TYR A 133 -9.99 6.97 24.88
N ASP A 134 -11.03 6.21 24.64
CA ASP A 134 -12.20 6.70 23.89
C ASP A 134 -12.87 7.90 24.58
N GLY A 135 -13.11 8.96 23.82
CA GLY A 135 -13.71 10.21 24.32
C GLY A 135 -12.74 11.17 25.00
N GLN A 136 -11.44 10.87 25.02
CA GLN A 136 -10.45 11.77 25.60
C GLN A 136 -10.31 13.07 24.82
N ALA A 137 -10.34 14.21 25.52
CA ALA A 137 -10.04 15.50 24.91
C ALA A 137 -8.56 15.58 24.49
N ILE A 138 -8.32 15.99 23.26
CA ILE A 138 -6.99 16.13 22.68
C ILE A 138 -6.76 17.54 22.14
N ARG A 139 -5.50 17.89 21.97
CA ARG A 139 -5.09 19.09 21.25
C ARG A 139 -4.50 18.69 19.92
N THR A 140 -4.99 19.28 18.87
CA THR A 140 -4.38 19.19 17.54
C THR A 140 -3.32 20.28 17.40
N ARG A 141 -2.18 19.94 16.85
CA ARG A 141 -1.14 20.92 16.47
C ARG A 141 -1.37 21.40 15.07
#